data_88b03edb3ab27fed943d4e659e27b7a5
#
_entry.id   88b03edb3ab27fed943d4e659e27b7a5
#
_cell.length_a   1.000
_cell.length_b   1.000
_cell.length_c   1.000
_cell.angle_alpha   90.00
_cell.angle_beta   90.00
_cell.angle_gamma   90.00
#
_symmetry.space_group_name_H-M   'P 1'
#
loop_
_entity.id
_entity.type
_entity.pdbx_description
1 polymer ?
#
loop_
_entity_poly.entity_id
_entity_poly.type
_entity_poly.pdbx_seq_one_letter_code
_entity_poly.pdbx_strand_id
1 'polypeptide(L)'
;KADCFISSDAIEISPVKIPLDKVPSYSDAKHKFIMSATFNNASDLVTELGIEGTAILNPISVHNESSIGERLIISPERYSRDISNEEIKSLIKEYSRSTNVVVIVSNSAKASEWIEYGATLGDKKTIDSVMSNLRNSVGNLVVLLNRYDGIDLLGDMCHLLIIDGLPKGASVRDNTISQMRSNSPYTKKIIAQTIEQGLGRA
;
A
#
# COMPACT_ATOMS: atom_id res chain seq x y z
N LYS A 1 23.70 7.72 16.01
CA LYS A 1 22.74 6.98 16.86
C LYS A 1 21.89 6.09 15.99
N ALA A 2 21.59 4.87 16.47
CA ALA A 2 20.71 3.92 15.82
C ALA A 2 19.80 3.28 16.87
N ASP A 3 18.58 2.94 16.46
CA ASP A 3 17.65 2.15 17.25
C ASP A 3 17.78 0.68 16.84
N CYS A 4 17.59 -0.21 17.80
CA CYS A 4 17.63 -1.65 17.59
C CYS A 4 16.25 -2.22 17.95
N PHE A 5 15.63 -2.91 17.01
CA PHE A 5 14.33 -3.57 17.16
C PHE A 5 14.55 -5.09 17.07
N ILE A 6 13.94 -5.82 17.97
CA ILE A 6 14.10 -7.28 18.06
C ILE A 6 12.72 -7.93 18.03
N SER A 7 12.58 -8.93 17.17
CA SER A 7 11.44 -9.85 17.14
C SER A 7 11.89 -11.27 17.46
N SER A 8 10.98 -12.25 17.40
CA SER A 8 11.30 -13.66 17.60
C SER A 8 12.24 -14.23 16.51
N ASP A 9 12.27 -13.63 15.34
CA ASP A 9 12.90 -14.17 14.12
C ASP A 9 13.84 -13.19 13.42
N ALA A 10 13.88 -11.91 13.87
CA ALA A 10 14.69 -10.91 13.21
C ALA A 10 15.20 -9.82 14.17
N ILE A 11 16.33 -9.25 13.81
CA ILE A 11 16.88 -8.04 14.43
C ILE A 11 17.02 -6.99 13.34
N GLU A 12 16.47 -5.78 13.60
CA GLU A 12 16.57 -4.63 12.71
C GLU A 12 17.29 -3.49 13.42
N ILE A 13 18.33 -2.97 12.79
CA ILE A 13 19.07 -1.79 13.25
C ILE A 13 18.79 -0.66 12.28
N SER A 14 18.12 0.37 12.74
CA SER A 14 17.74 1.53 11.93
C SER A 14 18.41 2.80 12.48
N PRO A 15 18.99 3.65 11.62
CA PRO A 15 19.48 4.95 12.06
C PRO A 15 18.31 5.83 12.53
N VAL A 16 18.50 6.56 13.62
CA VAL A 16 17.51 7.55 14.10
C VAL A 16 17.26 8.65 13.08
N LYS A 17 18.31 9.02 12.34
CA LYS A 17 18.24 9.94 11.20
C LYS A 17 19.03 9.32 10.04
N ILE A 18 18.43 9.34 8.84
CA ILE A 18 19.09 8.83 7.64
C ILE A 18 20.34 9.68 7.38
N PRO A 19 21.54 9.09 7.33
CA PRO A 19 22.79 9.83 7.13
C PRO A 19 23.02 10.18 5.65
N LEU A 20 22.13 10.98 5.07
CA LEU A 20 22.16 11.34 3.66
C LEU A 20 23.42 12.14 3.26
N ASP A 21 24.01 12.83 4.23
CA ASP A 21 25.30 13.52 4.09
C ASP A 21 26.46 12.56 3.78
N LYS A 22 26.31 11.28 4.11
CA LYS A 22 27.30 10.22 3.85
C LYS A 22 27.03 9.40 2.58
N VAL A 23 25.98 9.76 1.84
CA VAL A 23 25.64 9.13 0.57
C VAL A 23 26.05 10.07 -0.57
N PRO A 24 27.23 9.87 -1.21
CA PRO A 24 27.76 10.82 -2.19
C PRO A 24 26.81 11.09 -3.36
N SER A 25 26.09 10.09 -3.83
CA SER A 25 25.10 10.26 -4.89
C SER A 25 23.95 11.20 -4.52
N TYR A 26 23.68 11.38 -3.23
CA TYR A 26 22.69 12.33 -2.73
C TYR A 26 23.34 13.66 -2.34
N SER A 27 24.46 13.65 -1.58
CA SER A 27 25.11 14.86 -1.08
C SER A 27 25.64 15.74 -2.21
N ASP A 28 26.24 15.12 -3.22
CA ASP A 28 26.93 15.80 -4.32
C ASP A 28 26.02 16.14 -5.51
N ALA A 29 24.76 15.68 -5.47
CA ALA A 29 23.80 15.97 -6.51
C ALA A 29 23.48 17.47 -6.57
N LYS A 30 23.71 18.10 -7.73
CA LYS A 30 23.42 19.52 -7.99
C LYS A 30 21.90 19.82 -7.94
N HIS A 31 21.10 18.87 -8.39
CA HIS A 31 19.64 18.98 -8.40
C HIS A 31 19.03 17.73 -7.78
N LYS A 32 18.05 17.92 -6.93
CA LYS A 32 17.30 16.86 -6.25
C LYS A 32 15.82 17.03 -6.57
N PHE A 33 15.24 16.03 -7.20
CA PHE A 33 13.80 15.98 -7.49
C PHE A 33 13.15 14.95 -6.59
N ILE A 34 12.14 15.36 -5.85
CA ILE A 34 11.38 14.50 -4.96
C ILE A 34 9.96 14.47 -5.47
N MET A 35 9.48 13.28 -5.73
CA MET A 35 8.14 13.05 -6.25
C MET A 35 7.38 12.09 -5.35
N SER A 36 6.13 12.39 -5.09
CA SER A 36 5.20 11.49 -4.40
C SER A 36 3.77 11.84 -4.79
N ALA A 37 2.93 10.82 -4.83
CA ALA A 37 1.49 11.01 -4.99
C ALA A 37 0.82 11.48 -3.67
N THR A 38 1.48 11.33 -2.53
CA THR A 38 0.90 11.53 -1.18
C THR A 38 1.76 12.42 -0.29
N PHE A 39 2.13 13.61 -0.77
CA PHE A 39 2.82 14.60 0.07
C PHE A 39 1.86 15.30 1.05
N ASN A 40 1.42 14.59 2.07
CA ASN A 40 0.51 15.16 3.06
C ASN A 40 1.21 15.96 4.17
N ASN A 41 2.53 15.85 4.29
CA ASN A 41 3.29 16.61 5.30
C ASN A 41 4.72 16.89 4.82
N ALA A 42 4.96 18.15 4.51
CA ALA A 42 6.28 18.61 4.11
C ALA A 42 7.34 18.53 5.24
N SER A 43 6.93 18.40 6.51
CA SER A 43 7.87 18.30 7.64
C SER A 43 8.77 17.07 7.54
N ASP A 44 8.26 15.96 7.01
CA ASP A 44 9.05 14.72 6.86
C ASP A 44 10.20 14.92 5.86
N LEU A 45 9.99 15.74 4.82
CA LEU A 45 11.03 16.11 3.85
C LEU A 45 12.17 16.90 4.48
N VAL A 46 11.82 17.79 5.41
CA VAL A 46 12.82 18.59 6.14
C VAL A 46 13.57 17.73 7.16
N THR A 47 12.83 16.97 7.95
CA THR A 47 13.41 16.23 9.09
C THR A 47 14.22 15.01 8.68
N GLU A 48 13.73 14.25 7.68
CA GLU A 48 14.35 13.00 7.24
C GLU A 48 15.29 13.19 6.07
N LEU A 49 14.92 14.03 5.09
CA LEU A 49 15.72 14.24 3.88
C LEU A 49 16.59 15.50 3.94
N GLY A 50 16.46 16.32 4.98
CA GLY A 50 17.26 17.53 5.15
C GLY A 50 17.02 18.59 4.08
N ILE A 51 15.82 18.65 3.50
CA ILE A 51 15.46 19.63 2.49
C ILE A 51 15.20 20.97 3.17
N GLU A 52 15.67 22.04 2.54
CA GLU A 52 15.40 23.39 3.03
C GLU A 52 13.90 23.70 2.99
N GLY A 53 13.37 24.30 4.08
CA GLY A 53 11.95 24.64 4.18
C GLY A 53 11.46 25.54 3.05
N THR A 54 12.31 26.40 2.49
CA THR A 54 12.01 27.25 1.35
C THR A 54 11.74 26.48 0.06
N ALA A 55 12.39 25.35 -0.13
CA ALA A 55 12.26 24.53 -1.34
C ALA A 55 10.90 23.80 -1.41
N ILE A 56 10.22 23.63 -0.27
CA ILE A 56 8.91 22.96 -0.19
C ILE A 56 7.71 23.92 -0.22
N LEU A 57 7.94 25.24 -0.20
CA LEU A 57 6.86 26.23 -0.21
C LEU A 57 6.13 26.31 -1.55
N ASN A 58 6.80 25.95 -2.64
CA ASN A 58 6.24 26.01 -4.00
C ASN A 58 6.37 24.66 -4.69
N PRO A 59 5.57 23.65 -4.31
CA PRO A 59 5.59 22.37 -4.99
C PRO A 59 5.08 22.51 -6.43
N ILE A 60 5.69 21.75 -7.34
CA ILE A 60 5.15 21.62 -8.69
C ILE A 60 3.99 20.62 -8.60
N SER A 61 2.78 21.06 -8.82
CA SER A 61 1.59 20.22 -8.88
C SER A 61 1.05 20.14 -10.31
N VAL A 62 0.54 18.99 -10.68
CA VAL A 62 -0.18 18.82 -11.94
C VAL A 62 -1.57 19.41 -11.76
N HIS A 63 -1.88 20.46 -12.51
CA HIS A 63 -3.17 21.18 -12.40
C HIS A 63 -4.36 20.42 -13.03
N ASN A 64 -4.18 19.22 -13.57
CA ASN A 64 -5.28 18.45 -14.15
C ASN A 64 -5.98 17.63 -13.05
N GLU A 65 -7.02 18.20 -12.46
CA GLU A 65 -7.94 17.52 -11.55
C GLU A 65 -8.69 16.34 -12.21
N SER A 66 -8.67 16.26 -13.54
CA SER A 66 -9.36 15.22 -14.34
C SER A 66 -8.59 13.91 -14.49
N SER A 67 -7.40 13.78 -13.90
CA SER A 67 -6.56 12.58 -14.05
C SER A 67 -6.92 11.43 -13.10
N ILE A 68 -7.74 11.69 -12.09
CA ILE A 68 -8.24 10.65 -11.19
C ILE A 68 -9.65 10.31 -11.63
N GLY A 69 -9.83 9.12 -12.22
CA GLY A 69 -11.15 8.61 -12.58
C GLY A 69 -12.12 8.56 -11.39
N GLU A 70 -13.42 8.47 -11.68
CA GLU A 70 -14.44 8.28 -10.64
C GLU A 70 -14.20 6.96 -9.92
N ARG A 71 -14.20 6.99 -8.59
CA ARG A 71 -14.03 5.83 -7.73
C ARG A 71 -15.16 5.74 -6.74
N LEU A 72 -15.77 4.56 -6.66
CA LEU A 72 -16.77 4.24 -5.65
C LEU A 72 -16.10 3.44 -4.52
N ILE A 73 -16.00 4.05 -3.33
CA ILE A 73 -15.45 3.38 -2.14
C ILE A 73 -16.61 2.86 -1.31
N ILE A 74 -16.64 1.54 -1.09
CA ILE A 74 -17.69 0.85 -0.34
C ILE A 74 -17.09 0.20 0.90
N SER A 75 -17.72 0.41 2.06
CA SER A 75 -17.48 -0.33 3.29
C SER A 75 -18.75 -1.17 3.59
N PRO A 76 -18.75 -2.47 3.29
CA PRO A 76 -19.95 -3.31 3.41
C PRO A 76 -20.59 -3.28 4.79
N GLU A 77 -19.77 -3.32 5.84
CA GLU A 77 -20.24 -3.28 7.24
C GLU A 77 -21.01 -2.00 7.62
N ARG A 78 -20.85 -0.93 6.83
CA ARG A 78 -21.63 0.30 7.02
C ARG A 78 -23.04 0.23 6.43
N TYR A 79 -23.24 -0.64 5.43
CA TYR A 79 -24.54 -0.84 4.79
C TYR A 79 -25.35 -1.89 5.52
N SER A 80 -24.71 -2.98 5.96
CA SER A 80 -25.35 -4.03 6.74
C SER A 80 -24.41 -4.52 7.82
N ARG A 81 -24.84 -4.42 9.08
CA ARG A 81 -24.07 -4.94 10.21
C ARG A 81 -24.10 -6.46 10.32
N ASP A 82 -25.08 -7.06 9.65
CA ASP A 82 -25.32 -8.50 9.73
C ASP A 82 -24.66 -9.27 8.56
N ILE A 83 -24.03 -8.56 7.62
CA ILE A 83 -23.32 -9.20 6.52
C ILE A 83 -22.05 -9.90 7.02
N SER A 84 -21.96 -11.19 6.80
CA SER A 84 -20.79 -11.96 7.19
C SER A 84 -19.64 -11.85 6.18
N ASN A 85 -18.42 -12.11 6.63
CA ASN A 85 -17.26 -12.13 5.76
C ASN A 85 -17.35 -13.23 4.67
N GLU A 86 -17.99 -14.35 4.99
CA GLU A 86 -18.23 -15.46 4.08
C GLU A 86 -19.20 -15.05 2.95
N GLU A 87 -20.24 -14.30 3.28
CA GLU A 87 -21.18 -13.76 2.29
C GLU A 87 -20.49 -12.78 1.36
N ILE A 88 -19.68 -11.86 1.91
CA ILE A 88 -18.89 -10.90 1.11
C ILE A 88 -17.96 -11.66 0.17
N LYS A 89 -17.19 -12.62 0.67
CA LYS A 89 -16.25 -13.39 -0.16
C LYS A 89 -16.96 -14.20 -1.24
N SER A 90 -18.11 -14.76 -0.92
CA SER A 90 -18.93 -15.51 -1.88
C SER A 90 -19.46 -14.61 -3.02
N LEU A 91 -19.96 -13.42 -2.69
CA LEU A 91 -20.39 -12.42 -3.66
C LEU A 91 -19.23 -11.97 -4.57
N ILE A 92 -18.07 -11.73 -3.99
CA ILE A 92 -16.88 -11.33 -4.71
C ILE A 92 -16.40 -12.43 -5.66
N LYS A 93 -16.42 -13.69 -5.21
CA LYS A 93 -16.11 -14.85 -6.06
C LYS A 93 -17.07 -14.94 -7.23
N GLU A 94 -18.35 -14.71 -7.04
CA GLU A 94 -19.32 -14.72 -8.11
C GLU A 94 -19.09 -13.54 -9.08
N TYR A 95 -18.87 -12.35 -8.55
CA TYR A 95 -18.56 -11.16 -9.34
C TYR A 95 -17.29 -11.34 -10.17
N SER A 96 -16.28 -12.00 -9.62
CA SER A 96 -15.01 -12.25 -10.30
C SER A 96 -15.13 -13.14 -11.56
N ARG A 97 -16.25 -13.86 -11.78
CA ARG A 97 -16.46 -14.68 -12.98
C ARG A 97 -16.58 -13.85 -14.26
N SER A 98 -17.02 -12.62 -14.15
CA SER A 98 -17.26 -11.71 -15.29
C SER A 98 -16.26 -10.57 -15.37
N THR A 99 -15.44 -10.37 -14.35
CA THR A 99 -14.51 -9.25 -14.26
C THR A 99 -13.27 -9.60 -13.45
N ASN A 100 -12.23 -8.80 -13.55
CA ASN A 100 -11.02 -8.96 -12.75
C ASN A 100 -11.19 -8.31 -11.38
N VAL A 101 -10.90 -9.09 -10.34
CA VAL A 101 -10.93 -8.68 -8.94
C VAL A 101 -9.56 -8.88 -8.32
N VAL A 102 -9.05 -7.83 -7.70
CA VAL A 102 -7.77 -7.88 -6.97
C VAL A 102 -8.02 -7.63 -5.50
N VAL A 103 -7.50 -8.48 -4.65
CA VAL A 103 -7.59 -8.38 -3.20
C VAL A 103 -6.21 -8.13 -2.63
N ILE A 104 -6.04 -7.06 -1.88
CA ILE A 104 -4.82 -6.79 -1.12
C ILE A 104 -5.07 -7.17 0.33
N VAL A 105 -4.22 -8.04 0.86
CA VAL A 105 -4.31 -8.53 2.25
C VAL A 105 -3.05 -8.20 3.03
N SER A 106 -3.19 -8.06 4.34
CA SER A 106 -2.09 -7.67 5.23
C SER A 106 -1.24 -8.84 5.75
N ASN A 107 -1.68 -10.08 5.59
CA ASN A 107 -0.97 -11.26 6.10
C ASN A 107 -1.35 -12.54 5.35
N SER A 108 -0.54 -13.58 5.55
CA SER A 108 -0.69 -14.87 4.87
C SER A 108 -1.96 -15.64 5.28
N ALA A 109 -2.43 -15.49 6.52
CA ALA A 109 -3.66 -16.15 6.96
C ALA A 109 -4.86 -15.65 6.14
N LYS A 110 -5.00 -14.32 5.98
CA LYS A 110 -6.03 -13.76 5.11
C LYS A 110 -5.86 -14.15 3.64
N ALA A 111 -4.61 -14.25 3.16
CA ALA A 111 -4.36 -14.74 1.80
C ALA A 111 -4.87 -16.17 1.63
N SER A 112 -4.61 -17.05 2.60
CA SER A 112 -5.10 -18.43 2.58
C SER A 112 -6.63 -18.51 2.55
N GLU A 113 -7.33 -17.68 3.32
CA GLU A 113 -8.78 -17.59 3.28
C GLU A 113 -9.29 -17.28 1.85
N TRP A 114 -8.68 -16.32 1.15
CA TRP A 114 -9.06 -15.99 -0.23
C TRP A 114 -8.74 -17.09 -1.23
N ILE A 115 -7.65 -17.83 -1.01
CA ILE A 115 -7.28 -18.99 -1.84
C ILE A 115 -8.36 -20.09 -1.73
N GLU A 116 -8.96 -20.31 -0.56
CA GLU A 116 -10.09 -21.23 -0.38
C GLU A 116 -11.31 -20.83 -1.22
N TYR A 117 -11.49 -19.52 -1.47
CA TYR A 117 -12.53 -19.01 -2.37
C TYR A 117 -12.11 -19.03 -3.86
N GLY A 118 -10.92 -19.53 -4.17
CA GLY A 118 -10.42 -19.70 -5.53
C GLY A 118 -9.53 -18.58 -6.03
N ALA A 119 -9.05 -17.70 -5.15
CA ALA A 119 -8.11 -16.66 -5.54
C ALA A 119 -6.73 -17.23 -5.87
N THR A 120 -6.09 -16.69 -6.91
CA THR A 120 -4.69 -16.99 -7.23
C THR A 120 -3.77 -16.08 -6.44
N LEU A 121 -2.79 -16.66 -5.76
CA LEU A 121 -1.80 -15.86 -5.01
C LEU A 121 -0.76 -15.25 -5.94
N GLY A 122 -0.63 -13.92 -5.86
CA GLY A 122 0.47 -13.17 -6.45
C GLY A 122 1.59 -12.95 -5.44
N ASP A 123 2.59 -13.80 -5.45
CA ASP A 123 3.81 -13.67 -4.65
C ASP A 123 5.01 -13.22 -5.50
N LYS A 124 6.22 -13.20 -4.92
CA LYS A 124 7.44 -12.81 -5.63
C LYS A 124 7.77 -13.66 -6.86
N LYS A 125 7.28 -14.90 -6.90
CA LYS A 125 7.57 -15.86 -7.99
C LYS A 125 6.49 -15.86 -9.06
N THR A 126 5.25 -15.61 -8.66
CA THR A 126 4.06 -15.73 -9.51
C THR A 126 3.53 -14.37 -9.98
N ILE A 127 4.02 -13.27 -9.45
CA ILE A 127 3.47 -11.94 -9.72
C ILE A 127 3.43 -11.60 -11.21
N ASP A 128 4.50 -11.89 -11.96
CA ASP A 128 4.56 -11.56 -13.39
C ASP A 128 3.53 -12.35 -14.20
N SER A 129 3.32 -13.62 -13.87
CA SER A 129 2.30 -14.45 -14.51
C SER A 129 0.89 -14.00 -14.14
N VAL A 130 0.66 -13.62 -12.90
CA VAL A 130 -0.61 -13.09 -12.41
C VAL A 130 -0.94 -11.78 -13.10
N MET A 131 0.01 -10.86 -13.21
CA MET A 131 -0.17 -9.58 -13.90
C MET A 131 -0.42 -9.77 -15.40
N SER A 132 0.25 -10.75 -16.02
CA SER A 132 -0.01 -11.13 -17.41
C SER A 132 -1.44 -11.66 -17.61
N ASN A 133 -1.93 -12.49 -16.70
CA ASN A 133 -3.30 -13.01 -16.75
C ASN A 133 -4.33 -11.89 -16.60
N LEU A 134 -4.15 -11.00 -15.62
CA LEU A 134 -5.04 -9.85 -15.42
C LEU A 134 -5.11 -8.94 -16.67
N ARG A 135 -3.99 -8.83 -17.40
CA ARG A 135 -3.93 -8.01 -18.63
C ARG A 135 -4.61 -8.66 -19.83
N ASN A 136 -4.52 -9.98 -19.93
CA ASN A 136 -4.89 -10.71 -21.15
C ASN A 136 -6.24 -11.42 -21.05
N SER A 137 -6.83 -11.52 -19.86
CA SER A 137 -8.11 -12.20 -19.64
C SER A 137 -8.92 -11.53 -18.55
N VAL A 138 -10.21 -11.78 -18.56
CA VAL A 138 -11.17 -11.40 -17.51
C VAL A 138 -11.58 -12.65 -16.73
N GLY A 139 -12.19 -12.45 -15.59
CA GLY A 139 -12.64 -13.57 -14.76
C GLY A 139 -11.59 -14.03 -13.76
N ASN A 140 -10.62 -13.18 -13.44
CA ASN A 140 -9.57 -13.51 -12.46
C ASN A 140 -9.93 -12.98 -11.08
N LEU A 141 -9.77 -13.81 -10.07
CA LEU A 141 -9.71 -13.43 -8.66
C LEU A 141 -8.28 -13.61 -8.16
N VAL A 142 -7.64 -12.52 -7.78
CA VAL A 142 -6.23 -12.49 -7.40
C VAL A 142 -6.09 -11.97 -5.99
N VAL A 143 -5.26 -12.60 -5.17
CA VAL A 143 -4.88 -12.10 -3.85
C VAL A 143 -3.41 -11.73 -3.80
N LEU A 144 -3.11 -10.52 -3.33
CA LEU A 144 -1.77 -9.95 -3.22
C LEU A 144 -1.43 -9.69 -1.75
N LEU A 145 -0.29 -10.23 -1.32
CA LEU A 145 0.14 -10.09 0.07
C LEU A 145 0.93 -8.79 0.25
N ASN A 146 0.39 -7.88 1.05
CA ASN A 146 1.03 -6.60 1.46
C ASN A 146 1.57 -5.77 0.29
N ARG A 147 0.85 -5.78 -0.86
CA ARG A 147 1.23 -5.08 -2.10
C ARG A 147 0.41 -3.82 -2.31
N TYR A 148 0.52 -2.88 -1.37
CA TYR A 148 -0.12 -1.55 -1.49
C TYR A 148 0.63 -0.62 -2.44
N ASP A 149 1.88 -0.96 -2.80
CA ASP A 149 2.75 -0.23 -3.71
C ASP A 149 3.42 -1.16 -4.74
N GLY A 150 4.06 -0.57 -5.74
CA GLY A 150 4.87 -1.30 -6.73
C GLY A 150 4.08 -2.12 -7.74
N ILE A 151 2.76 -1.93 -7.86
CA ILE A 151 1.89 -2.58 -8.85
C ILE A 151 1.00 -1.51 -9.47
N ASP A 152 0.84 -1.53 -10.78
CA ASP A 152 -0.12 -0.70 -11.50
C ASP A 152 -1.16 -1.59 -12.16
N LEU A 153 -2.42 -1.39 -11.80
CA LEU A 153 -3.58 -2.14 -12.26
C LEU A 153 -4.39 -1.25 -13.22
N LEU A 154 -3.92 -1.14 -14.45
CA LEU A 154 -4.47 -0.21 -15.44
C LEU A 154 -5.70 -0.78 -16.14
N GLY A 155 -6.75 0.02 -16.25
CA GLY A 155 -7.95 -0.29 -17.04
C GLY A 155 -8.60 -1.60 -16.60
N ASP A 156 -8.81 -2.50 -17.55
CA ASP A 156 -9.52 -3.78 -17.35
C ASP A 156 -8.76 -4.79 -16.47
N MET A 157 -7.54 -4.48 -16.04
CA MET A 157 -6.79 -5.37 -15.12
C MET A 157 -7.44 -5.45 -13.73
N CYS A 158 -8.18 -4.42 -13.32
CA CYS A 158 -8.85 -4.42 -12.01
C CYS A 158 -10.10 -3.53 -12.06
N HIS A 159 -11.28 -4.13 -12.04
CA HIS A 159 -12.54 -3.40 -11.90
C HIS A 159 -13.02 -3.30 -10.44
N LEU A 160 -12.58 -4.22 -9.61
CA LEU A 160 -12.86 -4.22 -8.18
C LEU A 160 -11.58 -4.48 -7.40
N LEU A 161 -11.14 -3.45 -6.67
CA LEU A 161 -10.05 -3.56 -5.72
C LEU A 161 -10.59 -3.72 -4.30
N ILE A 162 -10.12 -4.74 -3.60
CA ILE A 162 -10.51 -5.01 -2.23
C ILE A 162 -9.29 -4.86 -1.33
N ILE A 163 -9.44 -4.10 -0.26
CA ILE A 163 -8.46 -4.02 0.82
C ILE A 163 -9.03 -4.77 2.01
N ASP A 164 -8.54 -5.98 2.24
CA ASP A 164 -8.99 -6.83 3.34
C ASP A 164 -8.01 -6.79 4.51
N GLY A 165 -8.31 -5.93 5.45
CA GLY A 165 -7.57 -5.68 6.67
C GLY A 165 -6.66 -4.46 6.61
N LEU A 166 -6.27 -4.01 7.79
CA LEU A 166 -5.39 -2.85 7.92
C LEU A 166 -3.96 -3.22 7.48
N PRO A 167 -3.30 -2.34 6.71
CA PRO A 167 -1.89 -2.52 6.38
C PRO A 167 -1.05 -2.72 7.63
N LYS A 168 -0.15 -3.68 7.56
CA LYS A 168 0.88 -3.88 8.59
C LYS A 168 2.21 -3.36 8.06
N GLY A 169 3.04 -2.82 8.95
CA GLY A 169 4.40 -2.43 8.61
C GLY A 169 5.19 -3.61 8.05
N ALA A 170 6.03 -3.33 7.07
CA ALA A 170 6.87 -4.34 6.42
C ALA A 170 8.10 -4.71 7.26
N SER A 171 8.49 -3.87 8.22
CA SER A 171 9.70 -4.02 9.02
C SER A 171 9.39 -4.36 10.49
N VAL A 172 10.39 -4.87 11.20
CA VAL A 172 10.30 -5.11 12.66
C VAL A 172 10.06 -3.78 13.39
N ARG A 173 10.74 -2.72 12.95
CA ARG A 173 10.56 -1.36 13.46
C ARG A 173 9.12 -0.90 13.33
N ASP A 174 8.56 -0.99 12.13
CA ASP A 174 7.20 -0.50 11.84
C ASP A 174 6.15 -1.25 12.66
N ASN A 175 6.30 -2.57 12.75
CA ASN A 175 5.41 -3.41 13.55
C ASN A 175 5.51 -3.05 15.04
N THR A 176 6.73 -2.87 15.57
CA THR A 176 6.95 -2.49 16.96
C THR A 176 6.35 -1.11 17.26
N ILE A 177 6.60 -0.12 16.39
CA ILE A 177 6.04 1.23 16.57
C ILE A 177 4.50 1.20 16.49
N SER A 178 3.94 0.45 15.54
CA SER A 178 2.49 0.31 15.40
C SER A 178 1.85 -0.34 16.62
N GLN A 179 2.49 -1.33 17.23
CA GLN A 179 2.01 -1.96 18.45
C GLN A 179 2.09 -1.02 19.65
N MET A 180 3.25 -0.36 19.86
CA MET A 180 3.47 0.56 20.97
C MET A 180 2.59 1.81 20.90
N ARG A 181 2.24 2.26 19.70
CA ARG A 181 1.51 3.51 19.45
C ARG A 181 0.28 3.31 18.55
N SER A 182 -0.44 2.21 18.71
CA SER A 182 -1.55 1.79 17.84
C SER A 182 -2.61 2.87 17.60
N ASN A 183 -2.91 3.67 18.62
CA ASN A 183 -3.91 4.74 18.57
C ASN A 183 -3.32 6.14 18.28
N SER A 184 -2.01 6.25 18.04
CA SER A 184 -1.40 7.56 17.80
C SER A 184 -1.83 8.16 16.47
N PRO A 185 -1.91 9.49 16.35
CA PRO A 185 -2.16 10.16 15.07
C PRO A 185 -1.14 9.77 13.99
N TYR A 186 0.10 9.51 14.40
CA TYR A 186 1.18 9.07 13.51
C TYR A 186 0.88 7.70 12.88
N THR A 187 0.51 6.71 13.67
CA THR A 187 0.17 5.36 13.17
C THR A 187 -1.06 5.40 12.27
N LYS A 188 -2.09 6.16 12.67
CA LYS A 188 -3.30 6.35 11.84
C LYS A 188 -2.97 7.00 10.50
N LYS A 189 -2.08 7.99 10.49
CA LYS A 189 -1.62 8.65 9.26
C LYS A 189 -0.92 7.66 8.32
N ILE A 190 0.03 6.86 8.82
CA ILE A 190 0.74 5.85 8.01
C ILE A 190 -0.23 4.85 7.40
N ILE A 191 -1.16 4.33 8.20
CA ILE A 191 -2.19 3.39 7.71
C ILE A 191 -3.03 4.04 6.60
N ALA A 192 -3.50 5.26 6.82
CA ALA A 192 -4.30 5.99 5.83
C ALA A 192 -3.51 6.22 4.53
N GLN A 193 -2.26 6.64 4.61
CA GLN A 193 -1.40 6.82 3.44
C GLN A 193 -1.17 5.52 2.67
N THR A 194 -0.96 4.42 3.38
CA THR A 194 -0.77 3.10 2.74
C THR A 194 -2.04 2.65 2.03
N ILE A 195 -3.23 2.87 2.64
CA ILE A 195 -4.51 2.58 2.00
C ILE A 195 -4.71 3.46 0.77
N GLU A 196 -4.43 4.76 0.88
CA GLU A 196 -4.53 5.71 -0.23
C GLU A 196 -3.62 5.31 -1.40
N GLN A 197 -2.39 4.88 -1.11
CA GLN A 197 -1.47 4.33 -2.12
C GLN A 197 -2.05 3.08 -2.78
N GLY A 198 -2.62 2.17 -1.99
CA GLY A 198 -3.28 0.97 -2.52
C GLY A 198 -4.46 1.33 -3.43
N LEU A 199 -5.34 2.23 -3.00
CA LEU A 199 -6.47 2.71 -3.80
C LEU A 199 -6.04 3.42 -5.08
N GLY A 200 -4.86 4.03 -5.09
CA GLY A 200 -4.29 4.68 -6.26
C GLY A 200 -3.76 3.72 -7.34
N ARG A 201 -3.87 2.40 -7.15
CA ARG A 201 -3.33 1.38 -8.06
C ARG A 201 -4.36 0.83 -9.06
N ALA A 202 -5.65 1.07 -8.81
CA ALA A 202 -6.77 0.64 -9.65
C ALA A 202 -7.50 1.82 -10.27
#